data_516a5299002a889ee0c805d23e0530d5
#
_entry.id   516a5299002a889ee0c805d23e0530d5
#
_cell.length_a   1.000
_cell.length_b   1.000
_cell.length_c   1.000
_cell.angle_alpha   90.00
_cell.angle_beta   90.00
_cell.angle_gamma   90.00
#
_symmetry.space_group_name_H-M   'P 1'
#
loop_
_entity.id
_entity.type
_entity.pdbx_description
1 polymer ?
#
loop_
_entity_poly.entity_id
_entity_poly.type
_entity_poly.pdbx_seq_one_letter_code
_entity_poly.pdbx_strand_id
1 'polypeptide(L)' 'MIIRNMIQCKKCGDIIESVTVHAFKTCSCGACSVDGGHDYLRRCAEDWDDIIEISEIQEDIQNRTEQ' A
#
# COMPACT_ATOMS: atom_id res chain seq x y z
N MET A 1 12.39 3.97 0.96
CA MET A 1 12.29 2.53 1.24
C MET A 1 10.93 2.20 1.83
N ILE A 2 10.27 1.20 1.28
CA ILE A 2 8.95 0.80 1.75
C ILE A 2 9.11 -0.17 2.90
N ILE A 3 8.63 0.21 4.08
CA ILE A 3 8.67 -0.66 5.25
C ILE A 3 7.46 -1.59 5.22
N ARG A 4 6.28 -1.05 4.96
CA ARG A 4 5.06 -1.83 4.87
C ARG A 4 4.22 -1.27 3.74
N ASN A 5 3.72 -2.16 2.88
CA ASN A 5 2.89 -1.81 1.73
C ASN A 5 1.48 -2.26 2.03
N MET A 6 0.64 -1.35 2.53
CA MET A 6 -0.69 -1.74 3.00
C MET A 6 -1.71 -0.63 2.80
N ILE A 7 -2.94 -1.04 2.67
CA ILE A 7 -4.07 -0.12 2.58
C ILE A 7 -5.22 -0.64 3.42
N GLN A 8 -6.18 0.23 3.65
CA GLN A 8 -7.44 -0.16 4.27
C GLN A 8 -8.57 0.15 3.31
N CYS A 9 -9.46 -0.81 3.12
CA CYS A 9 -10.63 -0.60 2.29
C CYS A 9 -11.69 0.14 3.07
N LYS A 10 -12.19 1.24 2.50
CA LYS A 10 -13.21 2.02 3.17
C LYS A 10 -14.54 1.28 3.24
N LYS A 11 -14.81 0.43 2.25
CA LYS A 11 -16.11 -0.25 2.18
C LYS A 11 -16.22 -1.36 3.19
N CYS A 12 -15.23 -2.24 3.28
CA CYS A 12 -15.31 -3.39 4.17
C CYS A 12 -14.45 -3.25 5.40
N GLY A 13 -13.56 -2.26 5.45
CA GLY A 13 -12.70 -2.05 6.61
C GLY A 13 -11.49 -2.95 6.68
N ASP A 14 -11.32 -3.85 5.72
CA ASP A 14 -10.17 -4.75 5.75
C ASP A 14 -8.88 -4.00 5.57
N ILE A 15 -7.85 -4.45 6.29
CA ILE A 15 -6.49 -3.98 6.09
C ILE A 15 -5.75 -5.09 5.38
N ILE A 16 -5.16 -4.78 4.23
CA ILE A 16 -4.43 -5.76 3.43
C ILE A 16 -3.03 -5.27 3.19
N GLU A 17 -2.11 -6.23 3.09
CA GLU A 17 -0.68 -5.90 2.98
C GLU A 17 -0.05 -6.77 1.91
N SER A 18 0.78 -6.15 1.06
CA SER A 18 1.59 -6.85 0.07
C SER A 18 2.99 -6.99 0.65
N VAL A 19 3.38 -8.22 1.01
CA VAL A 19 4.65 -8.43 1.71
C VAL A 19 5.81 -8.78 0.78
N THR A 20 5.50 -9.25 -0.42
CA THR A 20 6.53 -9.52 -1.43
C THR A 20 6.12 -8.89 -2.73
N VAL A 21 7.08 -8.73 -3.66
CA VAL A 21 6.81 -8.05 -4.92
C VAL A 21 5.70 -8.74 -5.72
N HIS A 22 5.51 -10.05 -5.51
CA HIS A 22 4.48 -10.79 -6.23
C HIS A 22 3.22 -10.99 -5.40
N ALA A 23 3.14 -10.42 -4.22
CA ALA A 23 1.99 -10.64 -3.33
C ALA A 23 0.85 -9.69 -3.70
N PHE A 24 -0.09 -10.18 -4.47
CA PHE A 24 -1.29 -9.43 -4.85
C PHE A 24 -2.39 -9.80 -3.87
N LYS A 25 -2.85 -8.81 -3.10
CA LYS A 25 -3.86 -9.05 -2.07
C LYS A 25 -5.09 -8.20 -2.33
N THR A 26 -6.25 -8.81 -2.16
CA THR A 26 -7.53 -8.14 -2.38
C THR A 26 -8.33 -8.17 -1.08
N CYS A 27 -9.05 -7.11 -0.78
CA CYS A 27 -9.86 -7.05 0.42
C CYS A 27 -11.09 -7.95 0.30
N SER A 28 -11.79 -8.16 1.42
CA SER A 28 -12.90 -9.10 1.46
C SER A 28 -14.02 -8.77 0.50
N CYS A 29 -14.31 -7.49 0.31
CA CYS A 29 -15.39 -7.09 -0.60
C CYS A 29 -14.93 -6.98 -2.05
N GLY A 30 -13.63 -7.12 -2.32
CA GLY A 30 -13.10 -7.07 -3.67
C GLY A 30 -12.92 -5.69 -4.24
N ALA A 31 -13.18 -4.64 -3.46
CA ALA A 31 -13.13 -3.27 -3.99
C ALA A 31 -11.71 -2.75 -4.17
N CYS A 32 -10.76 -3.24 -3.39
CA CYS A 32 -9.40 -2.72 -3.38
C CYS A 32 -8.40 -3.85 -3.37
N SER A 33 -7.22 -3.58 -3.95
CA SER A 33 -6.12 -4.55 -3.97
C SER A 33 -4.80 -3.83 -3.83
N VAL A 34 -3.79 -4.53 -3.31
CA VAL A 34 -2.43 -4.02 -3.21
C VAL A 34 -1.47 -5.00 -3.86
N ASP A 35 -0.36 -4.47 -4.34
CA ASP A 35 0.66 -5.25 -5.03
C ASP A 35 1.99 -4.52 -4.91
N GLY A 36 3.09 -5.21 -5.20
CA GLY A 36 4.39 -4.59 -5.29
C GLY A 36 5.31 -4.82 -4.12
N GLY A 37 4.81 -5.34 -2.99
CA GLY A 37 5.62 -5.65 -1.84
C GLY A 37 6.42 -4.46 -1.35
N HIS A 38 7.71 -4.66 -1.15
CA HIS A 38 8.60 -3.60 -0.68
C HIS A 38 9.29 -2.88 -1.83
N ASP A 39 8.98 -3.25 -3.08
CA ASP A 39 9.63 -2.64 -4.24
C ASP A 39 8.88 -1.44 -4.76
N TYR A 40 7.56 -1.50 -4.79
CA TYR A 40 6.76 -0.38 -5.28
C TYR A 40 5.35 -0.49 -4.72
N LEU A 41 4.65 0.65 -4.73
CA LEU A 41 3.28 0.71 -4.23
C LEU A 41 2.33 0.67 -5.42
N ARG A 42 1.60 -0.41 -5.57
CA ARG A 42 0.65 -0.57 -6.64
C ARG A 42 -0.72 -0.86 -6.07
N ARG A 43 -1.71 -0.15 -6.56
CA ARG A 43 -3.07 -0.22 -6.06
C ARG A 43 -4.03 -0.49 -7.19
N CYS A 44 -5.09 -1.24 -6.91
CA CYS A 44 -6.20 -1.44 -7.84
C CYS A 44 -7.49 -1.20 -7.09
N ALA A 45 -8.39 -0.45 -7.71
CA ALA A 45 -9.70 -0.19 -7.13
C ALA A 45 -10.62 0.31 -8.23
N GLU A 46 -11.91 0.05 -8.10
CA GLU A 46 -12.89 0.66 -9.00
C GLU A 46 -13.08 2.12 -8.67
N ASP A 47 -12.97 2.46 -7.39
CA ASP A 47 -13.10 3.83 -6.93
C ASP A 47 -11.93 4.10 -6.01
N TRP A 48 -11.06 5.03 -6.42
CA TRP A 48 -9.87 5.35 -5.64
C TRP A 48 -10.22 5.93 -4.27
N ASP A 49 -11.43 6.48 -4.12
CA ASP A 49 -11.86 7.00 -2.82
C ASP A 49 -12.05 5.90 -1.79
N ASP A 50 -12.14 4.65 -2.23
CA ASP A 50 -12.28 3.52 -1.30
C ASP A 50 -10.97 3.09 -0.68
N ILE A 51 -9.85 3.64 -1.12
CA ILE A 51 -8.54 3.27 -0.63
C ILE A 51 -8.06 4.26 0.41
N ILE A 52 -7.72 3.75 1.60
CA ILE A 52 -7.04 4.54 2.62
C ILE A 52 -5.60 4.06 2.65
N GLU A 53 -4.68 4.96 2.28
CA GLU A 53 -3.28 4.60 2.21
C GLU A 53 -2.69 4.59 3.61
N ILE A 54 -2.18 3.44 4.05
CA ILE A 54 -1.59 3.30 5.38
C ILE A 54 -0.21 2.66 5.33
N SER A 55 0.43 2.69 4.16
CA SER A 55 1.78 2.18 4.02
C SER A 55 2.75 2.93 4.91
N GLU A 56 3.78 2.23 5.34
CA GLU A 56 4.84 2.84 6.13
C GLU A 56 6.07 2.94 5.25
N ILE A 57 6.59 4.16 5.10
CA ILE A 57 7.72 4.42 4.22
C ILE A 57 8.78 5.14 5.01
N GLN A 58 10.02 4.67 4.87
CA GLN A 58 11.15 5.30 5.51
C GLN A 58 11.90 6.10 4.46
N GLU A 59 12.05 7.39 4.69
CA GLU A 59 12.78 8.24 3.79
C GLU A 59 14.27 8.14 4.04
N ASP A 60 15.03 8.40 2.99
CA ASP A 60 16.47 8.46 3.10
C ASP A 60 16.83 9.84 3.61
N ILE A 61 17.08 9.94 4.91
CA ILE A 61 17.29 11.23 5.54
C ILE A 61 18.56 11.88 5.05
N GLN A 62 19.54 11.09 4.65
CA GLN A 62 20.80 11.67 4.23
C GLN A 62 20.67 12.57 3.04
N ASN A 63 19.70 12.29 2.19
CA ASN A 63 19.51 13.10 1.01
C ASN A 63 18.98 14.47 1.31
N ARG A 64 18.48 14.66 2.51
CA ARG A 64 17.87 15.93 2.81
C ARG A 64 18.72 16.83 3.61
N THR A 65 19.83 16.34 4.09
CA THR A 65 20.67 17.17 4.95
C THR A 65 21.48 18.15 4.16
N GLU A 66 21.46 18.01 2.87
CA GLU A 66 22.22 18.95 2.08
C GLU A 66 21.60 20.28 1.94
N GLN A 67 20.35 20.40 2.21
CA GLN A 67 19.72 21.68 1.98
C GLN A 67 20.09 22.73 2.88
#